data_e989c92ff37bf6785869146b5858b01c
#
_entry.id   e989c92ff37bf6785869146b5858b01c
#
_cell.length_a   1.000
_cell.length_b   1.000
_cell.length_c   1.000
_cell.angle_alpha   90.00
_cell.angle_beta   90.00
_cell.angle_gamma   90.00
#
_symmetry.space_group_name_H-M   'P 1'
#
loop_
_entity.id
_entity.type
_entity.pdbx_description
1 polymer ?
#
loop_
_entity_poly.entity_id
_entity_poly.type
_entity_poly.pdbx_seq_one_letter_code
_entity_poly.pdbx_strand_id
1 'polypeptide(L)'
;LAIPASGLHSNGYSLVRHLIKIKKININKNNFLKKELIKPTKIYVKEVLNLINRNLINGCANITGGGLADNIKRIIPDKLCAQINLNKVKSLKIFNWLKENNISDNEMLKTFNCGVGFCLIINPKKLNKVLTLFNKDYKPYVIGEISTGSNKVRLNGKISWS
;
A
#
# COMPACT_ATOMS: atom_id res chain seq x y z
N LEU A 1 -4.86 9.15 -3.15
CA LEU A 1 -5.41 7.90 -3.66
C LEU A 1 -4.42 6.76 -3.46
N ALA A 2 -4.92 5.55 -3.29
CA ALA A 2 -4.15 4.31 -3.27
C ALA A 2 -4.40 3.49 -4.53
N ILE A 3 -3.36 2.97 -5.16
CA ILE A 3 -3.45 1.94 -6.20
C ILE A 3 -3.17 0.58 -5.55
N PRO A 4 -4.03 -0.45 -5.78
CA PRO A 4 -3.86 -1.75 -5.15
C PRO A 4 -2.53 -2.43 -5.45
N ALA A 5 -1.94 -3.08 -4.45
CA ALA A 5 -0.83 -4.02 -4.63
C ALA A 5 -1.31 -5.35 -5.22
N SER A 6 -0.39 -6.17 -5.72
CA SER A 6 -0.65 -7.55 -6.13
C SER A 6 -0.40 -8.57 -5.00
N GLY A 7 0.34 -8.18 -3.97
CA GLY A 7 0.78 -9.02 -2.87
C GLY A 7 1.80 -8.31 -2.01
N LEU A 8 2.74 -9.05 -1.45
CA LEU A 8 3.84 -8.52 -0.63
C LEU A 8 4.76 -7.58 -1.40
N HIS A 9 4.81 -7.70 -2.71
CA HIS A 9 5.83 -7.14 -3.57
C HIS A 9 7.22 -7.68 -3.18
N SER A 10 8.22 -6.81 -2.99
CA SER A 10 9.59 -7.23 -2.64
C SER A 10 9.96 -6.95 -1.17
N ASN A 11 9.00 -6.64 -0.30
CA ASN A 11 9.29 -6.27 1.10
C ASN A 11 8.74 -7.26 2.12
N GLY A 12 9.40 -7.36 3.28
CA GLY A 12 8.95 -8.19 4.39
C GLY A 12 9.24 -9.68 4.27
N TYR A 13 9.94 -10.15 3.22
CA TYR A 13 10.22 -11.57 3.03
C TYR A 13 11.10 -12.19 4.12
N SER A 14 11.97 -11.43 4.77
CA SER A 14 12.76 -11.92 5.91
C SER A 14 11.84 -12.33 7.07
N LEU A 15 10.83 -11.51 7.37
CA LEU A 15 9.83 -11.82 8.40
C LEU A 15 8.96 -13.02 7.99
N VAL A 16 8.51 -13.08 6.74
CA VAL A 16 7.74 -14.22 6.21
C VAL A 16 8.54 -15.52 6.33
N ARG A 17 9.81 -15.54 5.90
CA ARG A 17 10.69 -16.71 6.02
C ARG A 17 10.89 -17.12 7.48
N HIS A 18 11.07 -16.15 8.39
CA HIS A 18 11.17 -16.41 9.81
C HIS A 18 9.92 -17.10 10.35
N LEU A 19 8.72 -16.60 10.04
CA LEU A 19 7.45 -17.21 10.43
C LEU A 19 7.32 -18.65 9.92
N ILE A 20 7.62 -18.87 8.65
CA ILE A 20 7.56 -20.20 8.03
C ILE A 20 8.47 -21.17 8.78
N LYS A 21 9.69 -20.73 9.14
CA LYS A 21 10.67 -21.54 9.87
C LYS A 21 10.22 -21.87 11.28
N ILE A 22 9.84 -20.87 12.09
CA ILE A 22 9.47 -21.08 13.51
C ILE A 22 8.18 -21.89 13.66
N LYS A 23 7.21 -21.69 12.74
CA LYS A 23 5.94 -22.44 12.73
C LYS A 23 6.02 -23.75 11.97
N LYS A 24 7.19 -24.12 11.47
CA LYS A 24 7.43 -25.36 10.70
C LYS A 24 6.44 -25.57 9.56
N ILE A 25 6.07 -24.47 8.87
CA ILE A 25 5.08 -24.49 7.78
C ILE A 25 5.68 -25.16 6.55
N ASN A 26 5.07 -26.25 6.10
CA ASN A 26 5.47 -26.89 4.85
C ASN A 26 4.84 -26.15 3.66
N ILE A 27 5.62 -25.27 3.02
CA ILE A 27 5.17 -24.49 1.86
C ILE A 27 4.71 -25.42 0.73
N ASN A 28 5.35 -26.59 0.55
CA ASN A 28 5.00 -27.52 -0.53
C ASN A 28 3.58 -28.10 -0.38
N LYS A 29 3.05 -28.13 0.82
CA LYS A 29 1.68 -28.54 1.12
C LYS A 29 0.71 -27.36 1.26
N ASN A 30 1.16 -26.10 1.14
CA ASN A 30 0.34 -24.90 1.29
C ASN A 30 0.20 -24.16 -0.04
N ASN A 31 -0.82 -24.50 -0.81
CA ASN A 31 -1.07 -23.93 -2.13
C ASN A 31 -1.34 -22.41 -2.08
N PHE A 32 -1.94 -21.90 -0.99
CA PHE A 32 -2.15 -20.49 -0.80
C PHE A 32 -0.83 -19.74 -0.69
N LEU A 33 0.06 -20.16 0.22
CA LEU A 33 1.37 -19.51 0.39
C LEU A 33 2.24 -19.63 -0.85
N LYS A 34 2.28 -20.79 -1.50
CA LYS A 34 2.98 -20.94 -2.79
C LYS A 34 2.57 -19.83 -3.77
N LYS A 35 1.24 -19.69 -3.97
CA LYS A 35 0.70 -18.72 -4.92
C LYS A 35 0.99 -17.28 -4.50
N GLU A 36 0.79 -16.94 -3.22
CA GLU A 36 0.98 -15.58 -2.73
C GLU A 36 2.45 -15.13 -2.71
N LEU A 37 3.37 -16.03 -2.35
CA LEU A 37 4.78 -15.68 -2.18
C LEU A 37 5.54 -15.55 -3.52
N ILE A 38 5.03 -16.09 -4.62
CA ILE A 38 5.64 -15.96 -5.94
C ILE A 38 4.99 -14.89 -6.82
N LYS A 39 3.98 -14.19 -6.31
CA LYS A 39 3.32 -13.11 -7.06
C LYS A 39 4.34 -12.03 -7.42
N PRO A 40 4.44 -11.64 -8.70
CA PRO A 40 5.34 -10.58 -9.10
C PRO A 40 4.91 -9.23 -8.52
N THR A 41 5.87 -8.36 -8.28
CA THR A 41 5.60 -6.96 -7.95
C THR A 41 4.86 -6.30 -9.10
N LYS A 42 3.77 -5.61 -8.79
CA LYS A 42 2.98 -4.88 -9.78
C LYS A 42 3.76 -3.67 -10.30
N ILE A 43 3.75 -3.47 -11.61
CA ILE A 43 4.44 -2.37 -12.27
C ILE A 43 3.45 -1.23 -12.52
N TYR A 44 3.73 -0.04 -11.99
CA TYR A 44 2.84 1.13 -12.05
C TYR A 44 3.29 2.19 -13.06
N VAL A 45 4.41 1.98 -13.74
CA VAL A 45 5.11 2.99 -14.56
C VAL A 45 4.19 3.58 -15.62
N LYS A 46 3.51 2.75 -16.40
CA LYS A 46 2.63 3.17 -17.50
C LYS A 46 1.50 4.07 -16.99
N GLU A 47 0.82 3.63 -15.94
CA GLU A 47 -0.33 4.33 -15.34
C GLU A 47 0.09 5.68 -14.76
N VAL A 48 1.20 5.69 -14.01
CA VAL A 48 1.69 6.91 -13.34
C VAL A 48 2.23 7.93 -14.35
N LEU A 49 3.03 7.49 -15.33
CA LEU A 49 3.54 8.40 -16.39
C LEU A 49 2.39 9.00 -17.21
N ASN A 50 1.34 8.24 -17.50
CA ASN A 50 0.16 8.78 -18.18
C ASN A 50 -0.48 9.94 -17.42
N LEU A 51 -0.53 9.86 -16.08
CA LEU A 51 -1.06 10.94 -15.23
C LEU A 51 -0.11 12.14 -15.16
N ILE A 52 1.20 11.90 -15.06
CA ILE A 52 2.23 12.95 -15.04
C ILE A 52 2.14 13.75 -16.34
N ASN A 53 2.17 13.10 -17.50
CA ASN A 53 2.12 13.75 -18.82
C ASN A 53 0.85 14.56 -19.05
N ARG A 54 -0.24 14.25 -18.30
CA ARG A 54 -1.51 14.99 -18.34
C ARG A 54 -1.63 16.04 -17.24
N ASN A 55 -0.60 16.26 -16.42
CA ASN A 55 -0.62 17.17 -15.27
C ASN A 55 -1.79 16.86 -14.29
N LEU A 56 -2.06 15.57 -14.02
CA LEU A 56 -3.18 15.13 -13.20
C LEU A 56 -2.80 14.79 -11.77
N ILE A 57 -1.51 14.70 -11.45
CA ILE A 57 -1.01 14.44 -10.10
C ILE A 57 -0.10 15.56 -9.60
N ASN A 58 -0.15 15.79 -8.28
CA ASN A 58 0.70 16.75 -7.56
C ASN A 58 1.89 16.08 -6.88
N GLY A 59 1.81 14.76 -6.66
CA GLY A 59 2.86 13.94 -6.08
C GLY A 59 2.49 12.47 -6.14
N CYS A 60 3.50 11.61 -5.99
CA CYS A 60 3.28 10.16 -5.98
C CYS A 60 4.38 9.45 -5.18
N ALA A 61 4.02 8.30 -4.60
CA ALA A 61 4.94 7.46 -3.84
C ALA A 61 4.73 5.97 -4.16
N ASN A 62 5.80 5.28 -4.50
CA ASN A 62 5.81 3.82 -4.51
C ASN A 62 5.91 3.31 -3.07
N ILE A 63 5.03 2.40 -2.67
CA ILE A 63 4.98 1.89 -1.30
C ILE A 63 5.87 0.65 -1.21
N THR A 64 7.02 0.83 -0.56
CA THR A 64 8.07 -0.16 -0.38
C THR A 64 8.37 -0.41 1.10
N GLY A 65 9.57 -0.81 1.48
CA GLY A 65 10.01 -0.91 2.88
C GLY A 65 9.78 0.39 3.65
N GLY A 66 9.36 0.29 4.91
CA GLY A 66 8.89 1.42 5.71
C GLY A 66 7.37 1.63 5.60
N GLY A 67 6.67 0.86 4.75
CA GLY A 67 5.22 0.87 4.65
C GLY A 67 4.64 2.19 4.14
N LEU A 68 3.36 2.39 4.43
CA LEU A 68 2.60 3.51 3.90
C LEU A 68 3.14 4.88 4.40
N ALA A 69 3.35 5.00 5.70
CA ALA A 69 3.72 6.27 6.33
C ALA A 69 5.08 6.80 5.87
N ASP A 70 6.12 5.96 5.90
CA ASP A 70 7.48 6.39 5.59
C ASP A 70 7.64 6.78 4.12
N ASN A 71 6.98 6.05 3.21
CA ASN A 71 7.08 6.38 1.79
C ASN A 71 6.29 7.64 1.43
N ILE A 72 5.11 7.85 2.01
CA ILE A 72 4.33 9.08 1.81
C ILE A 72 5.04 10.28 2.43
N LYS A 73 5.62 10.14 3.63
CA LYS A 73 6.36 11.22 4.33
C LYS A 73 7.44 11.88 3.46
N ARG A 74 8.08 11.10 2.58
CA ARG A 74 9.18 11.59 1.72
C ARG A 74 8.74 12.62 0.69
N ILE A 75 7.47 12.59 0.31
CA ILE A 75 6.92 13.44 -0.76
C ILE A 75 6.02 14.56 -0.23
N ILE A 76 5.77 14.62 1.07
CA ILE A 76 4.94 15.68 1.67
C ILE A 76 5.82 16.88 2.01
N PRO A 77 5.52 18.07 1.45
CA PRO A 77 6.20 19.31 1.81
C PRO A 77 6.00 19.68 3.28
N ASP A 78 6.86 20.56 3.79
CA ASP A 78 6.71 21.12 5.12
C ASP A 78 5.39 21.91 5.22
N LYS A 79 4.82 21.96 6.42
CA LYS A 79 3.50 22.58 6.73
C LYS A 79 2.29 21.85 6.13
N LEU A 80 2.49 20.72 5.44
CA LEU A 80 1.42 19.85 4.97
C LEU A 80 1.46 18.50 5.69
N CYS A 81 0.28 17.86 5.76
CA CYS A 81 0.08 16.57 6.41
C CYS A 81 -0.82 15.69 5.53
N ALA A 82 -0.36 14.49 5.23
CA ALA A 82 -1.21 13.45 4.66
C ALA A 82 -2.01 12.77 5.77
N GLN A 83 -3.31 13.00 5.79
CA GLN A 83 -4.27 12.36 6.70
C GLN A 83 -4.75 11.06 6.06
N ILE A 84 -4.26 9.91 6.51
CA ILE A 84 -4.59 8.60 5.95
C ILE A 84 -5.62 7.91 6.85
N ASN A 85 -6.76 7.52 6.28
CA ASN A 85 -7.77 6.72 6.96
C ASN A 85 -7.52 5.23 6.68
N LEU A 86 -6.98 4.53 7.67
CA LEU A 86 -6.65 3.10 7.58
C LEU A 86 -7.88 2.21 7.39
N ASN A 87 -9.07 2.66 7.83
CA ASN A 87 -10.33 1.92 7.62
C ASN A 87 -10.70 1.79 6.12
N LYS A 88 -10.13 2.67 5.28
CA LYS A 88 -10.34 2.63 3.83
C LYS A 88 -9.31 1.79 3.07
N VAL A 89 -8.26 1.33 3.75
CA VAL A 89 -7.23 0.48 3.13
C VAL A 89 -7.78 -0.91 2.88
N LYS A 90 -7.71 -1.35 1.63
CA LYS A 90 -8.16 -2.68 1.20
C LYS A 90 -7.01 -3.66 1.34
N SER A 91 -7.01 -4.43 2.42
CA SER A 91 -6.03 -5.46 2.67
C SER A 91 -6.16 -6.65 1.70
N LEU A 92 -5.12 -7.47 1.60
CA LEU A 92 -5.10 -8.69 0.82
C LEU A 92 -4.95 -9.91 1.73
N LYS A 93 -5.42 -11.07 1.29
CA LYS A 93 -5.42 -12.34 2.07
C LYS A 93 -4.04 -12.70 2.65
N ILE A 94 -2.96 -12.34 1.97
CA ILE A 94 -1.61 -12.61 2.50
C ILE A 94 -1.31 -11.81 3.77
N PHE A 95 -1.84 -10.59 3.89
CA PHE A 95 -1.68 -9.78 5.10
C PHE A 95 -2.57 -10.28 6.25
N ASN A 96 -3.74 -10.84 5.96
CA ASN A 96 -4.58 -11.51 6.95
C ASN A 96 -3.85 -12.72 7.53
N TRP A 97 -3.24 -13.52 6.66
CA TRP A 97 -2.43 -14.67 7.09
C TRP A 97 -1.27 -14.22 8.01
N LEU A 98 -0.61 -13.10 7.74
CA LEU A 98 0.42 -12.54 8.62
C LEU A 98 -0.16 -12.15 9.99
N LYS A 99 -1.33 -11.52 10.02
CA LYS A 99 -2.05 -11.16 11.25
C LYS A 99 -2.44 -12.39 12.08
N GLU A 100 -2.97 -13.43 11.46
CA GLU A 100 -3.28 -14.72 12.08
C GLU A 100 -2.03 -15.40 12.68
N ASN A 101 -0.85 -15.05 12.17
CA ASN A 101 0.43 -15.49 12.72
C ASN A 101 1.05 -14.51 13.73
N ASN A 102 0.21 -13.69 14.39
CA ASN A 102 0.55 -12.80 15.49
C ASN A 102 1.52 -11.63 15.16
N ILE A 103 1.57 -11.18 13.92
CA ILE A 103 2.29 -9.95 13.59
C ILE A 103 1.46 -8.75 14.08
N SER A 104 2.06 -7.87 14.86
CA SER A 104 1.38 -6.68 15.39
C SER A 104 1.00 -5.69 14.29
N ASP A 105 -0.03 -4.85 14.50
CA ASP A 105 -0.42 -3.82 13.53
C ASP A 105 0.71 -2.83 13.25
N ASN A 106 1.50 -2.49 14.26
CA ASN A 106 2.67 -1.60 14.11
C ASN A 106 3.72 -2.23 13.17
N GLU A 107 4.02 -3.52 13.34
CA GLU A 107 4.96 -4.22 12.47
C GLU A 107 4.41 -4.37 11.06
N MET A 108 3.11 -4.66 10.91
CA MET A 108 2.44 -4.70 9.61
C MET A 108 2.57 -3.38 8.86
N LEU A 109 2.24 -2.26 9.52
CA LEU A 109 2.28 -0.92 8.91
C LEU A 109 3.70 -0.43 8.61
N LYS A 110 4.70 -0.89 9.36
CA LYS A 110 6.13 -0.52 9.18
C LYS A 110 6.80 -1.35 8.09
N THR A 111 6.44 -2.64 7.97
CA THR A 111 7.18 -3.59 7.13
C THR A 111 6.53 -3.77 5.76
N PHE A 112 5.19 -3.75 5.70
CA PHE A 112 4.44 -4.16 4.52
C PHE A 112 3.67 -3.00 3.87
N ASN A 113 3.33 -3.19 2.59
CA ASN A 113 2.46 -2.28 1.85
C ASN A 113 0.97 -2.39 2.26
N CYS A 114 0.58 -3.42 3.00
CA CYS A 114 -0.78 -3.71 3.49
C CYS A 114 -1.87 -3.68 2.40
N GLY A 115 -1.52 -3.92 1.14
CA GLY A 115 -2.45 -3.90 0.00
C GLY A 115 -2.42 -2.62 -0.84
N VAL A 116 -1.61 -1.63 -0.44
CA VAL A 116 -1.40 -0.38 -1.19
C VAL A 116 -0.03 -0.41 -1.84
N GLY A 117 0.03 -0.57 -3.16
CA GLY A 117 1.32 -0.64 -3.85
C GLY A 117 1.85 0.73 -4.29
N PHE A 118 0.97 1.69 -4.55
CA PHE A 118 1.35 3.02 -4.99
C PHE A 118 0.36 4.08 -4.47
N CYS A 119 0.84 5.27 -4.12
CA CYS A 119 0.00 6.40 -3.72
C CYS A 119 0.11 7.56 -4.70
N LEU A 120 -1.03 8.23 -4.93
CA LEU A 120 -1.14 9.42 -5.75
C LEU A 120 -1.75 10.56 -4.94
N ILE A 121 -1.17 11.75 -5.05
CA ILE A 121 -1.72 13.01 -4.55
C ILE A 121 -2.27 13.78 -5.74
N ILE A 122 -3.56 14.09 -5.70
CA ILE A 122 -4.26 14.76 -6.79
C ILE A 122 -5.09 15.95 -6.29
N ASN A 123 -5.43 16.85 -7.19
CA ASN A 123 -6.48 17.83 -6.90
C ASN A 123 -7.85 17.10 -6.84
N PRO A 124 -8.66 17.30 -5.78
CA PRO A 124 -9.98 16.65 -5.65
C PRO A 124 -10.90 16.87 -6.86
N LYS A 125 -10.85 18.04 -7.48
CA LYS A 125 -11.65 18.38 -8.69
C LYS A 125 -11.30 17.48 -9.90
N LYS A 126 -10.11 16.85 -9.90
CA LYS A 126 -9.67 15.95 -10.98
C LYS A 126 -9.97 14.48 -10.70
N LEU A 127 -10.58 14.13 -9.56
CA LEU A 127 -10.78 12.75 -9.11
C LEU A 127 -11.45 11.88 -10.18
N ASN A 128 -12.62 12.29 -10.66
CA ASN A 128 -13.37 11.50 -11.65
C ASN A 128 -12.57 11.28 -12.95
N LYS A 129 -11.90 12.33 -13.44
CA LYS A 129 -11.02 12.23 -14.61
C LYS A 129 -9.86 11.25 -14.39
N VAL A 130 -9.26 11.25 -13.20
CA VAL A 130 -8.18 10.31 -12.86
C VAL A 130 -8.72 8.88 -12.84
N LEU A 131 -9.86 8.63 -12.20
CA LEU A 131 -10.45 7.29 -12.06
C LEU A 131 -10.81 6.64 -13.42
N THR A 132 -11.16 7.42 -14.43
CA THR A 132 -11.50 6.91 -15.78
C THR A 132 -10.28 6.46 -16.58
N LEU A 133 -9.06 6.86 -16.18
CA LEU A 133 -7.83 6.51 -16.90
C LEU A 133 -7.24 5.15 -16.49
N PHE A 134 -7.85 4.48 -15.50
CA PHE A 134 -7.37 3.21 -14.98
C PHE A 134 -8.28 2.06 -15.37
N ASN A 135 -7.68 0.93 -15.74
CA ASN A 135 -8.38 -0.34 -15.83
C ASN A 135 -8.72 -0.88 -14.42
N LYS A 136 -9.51 -1.96 -14.36
CA LYS A 136 -10.00 -2.54 -13.10
C LYS A 136 -8.88 -2.91 -12.13
N ASP A 137 -7.76 -3.45 -12.63
CA ASP A 137 -6.68 -3.97 -11.79
C ASP A 137 -5.83 -2.89 -11.14
N TYR A 138 -5.79 -1.70 -11.75
CA TYR A 138 -5.03 -0.54 -11.26
C TYR A 138 -5.92 0.58 -10.72
N LYS A 139 -7.24 0.40 -10.73
CA LYS A 139 -8.20 1.45 -10.35
C LYS A 139 -7.93 1.95 -8.93
N PRO A 140 -7.54 3.22 -8.78
CA PRO A 140 -7.22 3.77 -7.47
C PRO A 140 -8.50 4.08 -6.68
N TYR A 141 -8.33 4.21 -5.37
CA TYR A 141 -9.39 4.58 -4.45
C TYR A 141 -8.89 5.58 -3.40
N VAL A 142 -9.80 6.34 -2.83
CA VAL A 142 -9.47 7.38 -1.83
C VAL A 142 -9.17 6.72 -0.49
N ILE A 143 -7.98 7.02 0.08
CA ILE A 143 -7.60 6.60 1.43
C ILE A 143 -7.36 7.77 2.40
N GLY A 144 -7.41 9.01 1.93
CA GLY A 144 -7.13 10.17 2.76
C GLY A 144 -7.08 11.46 1.96
N GLU A 145 -6.59 12.50 2.62
CA GLU A 145 -6.46 13.85 2.06
C GLU A 145 -5.18 14.53 2.54
N ILE A 146 -4.82 15.63 1.90
CA ILE A 146 -3.73 16.50 2.33
C ILE A 146 -4.34 17.73 3.00
N SER A 147 -3.88 18.03 4.20
CA SER A 147 -4.25 19.21 4.98
C SER A 147 -3.01 19.98 5.43
N THR A 148 -3.20 21.14 6.03
CA THR A 148 -2.14 21.83 6.77
C THR A 148 -1.81 21.06 8.06
N GLY A 149 -0.53 21.02 8.45
CA GLY A 149 -0.13 20.35 9.68
C GLY A 149 1.39 20.31 9.86
N SER A 150 1.84 20.08 11.10
CA SER A 150 3.26 19.96 11.46
C SER A 150 3.82 18.56 11.20
N ASN A 151 2.98 17.53 11.31
CA ASN A 151 3.35 16.15 11.04
C ASN A 151 3.10 15.83 9.56
N LYS A 152 4.11 15.35 8.84
CA LYS A 152 3.98 15.04 7.40
C LYS A 152 2.96 13.93 7.10
N VAL A 153 2.75 12.99 8.01
CA VAL A 153 1.77 11.89 7.87
C VAL A 153 1.08 11.62 9.20
N ARG A 154 -0.23 11.44 9.17
CA ARG A 154 -1.04 10.96 10.28
C ARG A 154 -1.89 9.77 9.81
N LEU A 155 -1.79 8.67 10.53
CA LEU A 155 -2.58 7.46 10.31
C LEU A 155 -3.75 7.45 11.29
N ASN A 156 -4.97 7.36 10.80
CA ASN A 156 -6.20 7.34 11.60
C ASN A 156 -6.96 6.03 11.38
N GLY A 157 -7.55 5.49 12.44
CA GLY A 157 -8.29 4.22 12.38
C GLY A 157 -7.40 2.99 12.36
N LYS A 158 -7.94 1.86 11.88
CA LYS A 158 -7.26 0.57 11.80
C LYS A 158 -7.57 -0.11 10.47
N ILE A 159 -6.66 -0.93 9.95
CA ILE A 159 -6.93 -1.77 8.78
C ILE A 159 -7.80 -2.94 9.23
N SER A 160 -8.87 -3.22 8.47
CA SER A 160 -9.59 -4.48 8.58
C SER A 160 -8.79 -5.55 7.87
N TRP A 161 -8.33 -6.53 8.65
CA TRP A 161 -7.61 -7.70 8.18
C TRP A 161 -8.60 -8.85 7.88
N SER A 162 -9.54 -8.63 6.94
CA SER A 162 -10.56 -9.62 6.57
C SER A 162 -10.28 -10.31 5.23
#